data_be66668a9be72655c4a19cb12e0a3a02
#
_entry.id   be66668a9be72655c4a19cb12e0a3a02
#
_cell.length_a   1.000
_cell.length_b   1.000
_cell.length_c   1.000
_cell.angle_alpha   90.00
_cell.angle_beta   90.00
_cell.angle_gamma   90.00
#
_symmetry.space_group_name_H-M   'P 1'
#
loop_
_entity.id
_entity.type
_entity.pdbx_description
1 polymer ?
#
loop_
_entity_poly.entity_id
_entity_poly.type
_entity_poly.pdbx_seq_one_letter_code
_entity_poly.pdbx_strand_id
1 'polypeptide(L)'
;MIARRMPDFHPEMVDGFIASSNRMTGLPEFLGIRVTNIEPGRLTAEMTVDPKLLTSFGNMHGGVLSALCDHVLGCVCYPHMEKGQWAATTEFKINLLAPVSTGAVRAHAEILSMSKQTAVVRIEMENEGRLCGSAQGTVLIQNPRPKG
;
A
#
# COMPACT_ATOMS: atom_id res chain seq x y z
N MET A 1 -22.59 6.84 -9.41
CA MET A 1 -21.22 6.28 -9.21
C MET A 1 -20.25 7.09 -10.07
N ILE A 2 -19.13 7.54 -9.50
CA ILE A 2 -18.10 8.29 -10.25
C ILE A 2 -17.20 7.27 -10.95
N ALA A 3 -17.16 7.31 -12.30
CA ALA A 3 -16.24 6.48 -13.07
C ALA A 3 -14.79 6.94 -12.85
N ARG A 4 -13.87 5.99 -12.67
CA ARG A 4 -12.45 6.25 -12.50
C ARG A 4 -11.69 5.78 -13.73
N ARG A 5 -10.71 6.59 -14.15
CA ARG A 5 -9.82 6.23 -15.24
C ARG A 5 -8.74 5.29 -14.69
N MET A 6 -8.66 4.08 -15.24
CA MET A 6 -7.62 3.09 -14.93
C MET A 6 -7.32 2.26 -16.17
N PRO A 7 -6.07 1.75 -16.32
CA PRO A 7 -5.77 0.68 -17.25
C PRO A 7 -6.53 -0.62 -16.89
N ASP A 8 -6.51 -1.58 -17.79
CA ASP A 8 -7.14 -2.88 -17.57
C ASP A 8 -6.56 -3.56 -16.31
N PHE A 9 -7.43 -4.28 -15.63
CA PHE A 9 -7.04 -5.11 -14.48
C PHE A 9 -6.69 -6.53 -14.96
N HIS A 10 -5.59 -7.07 -14.46
CA HIS A 10 -5.06 -8.39 -14.81
C HIS A 10 -5.29 -9.39 -13.65
N PRO A 11 -6.47 -10.03 -13.55
CA PRO A 11 -6.79 -10.91 -12.43
C PRO A 11 -5.85 -12.12 -12.32
N GLU A 12 -5.27 -12.57 -13.44
CA GLU A 12 -4.29 -13.66 -13.48
C GLU A 12 -2.98 -13.36 -12.74
N MET A 13 -2.69 -12.08 -12.46
CA MET A 13 -1.49 -11.65 -11.72
C MET A 13 -1.69 -11.67 -10.21
N VAL A 14 -2.92 -11.68 -9.72
CA VAL A 14 -3.25 -11.40 -8.30
C VAL A 14 -2.62 -12.40 -7.35
N ASP A 15 -2.84 -13.70 -7.54
CA ASP A 15 -2.32 -14.72 -6.62
C ASP A 15 -0.79 -14.75 -6.59
N GLY A 16 -0.15 -14.62 -7.75
CA GLY A 16 1.30 -14.55 -7.87
C GLY A 16 1.87 -13.31 -7.20
N PHE A 17 1.20 -12.18 -7.34
CA PHE A 17 1.61 -10.92 -6.71
C PHE A 17 1.48 -10.98 -5.19
N ILE A 18 0.36 -11.47 -4.65
CA ILE A 18 0.17 -11.64 -3.20
C ILE A 18 1.26 -12.56 -2.63
N ALA A 19 1.48 -13.71 -3.26
CA ALA A 19 2.50 -14.66 -2.82
C ALA A 19 3.91 -14.06 -2.84
N SER A 20 4.25 -13.30 -3.88
CA SER A 20 5.55 -12.63 -4.03
C SER A 20 5.72 -11.50 -3.02
N SER A 21 4.72 -10.63 -2.89
CA SER A 21 4.75 -9.50 -1.97
C SER A 21 4.91 -9.97 -0.51
N ASN A 22 4.19 -11.03 -0.13
CA ASN A 22 4.23 -11.56 1.24
C ASN A 22 5.50 -12.36 1.57
N ARG A 23 6.39 -12.57 0.60
CA ARG A 23 7.73 -13.16 0.81
C ARG A 23 8.86 -12.13 0.66
N MET A 24 8.53 -10.87 0.44
CA MET A 24 9.49 -9.80 0.28
C MET A 24 10.29 -9.63 1.57
N THR A 25 11.62 -9.64 1.46
CA THR A 25 12.54 -9.41 2.57
C THR A 25 12.76 -7.92 2.85
N GLY A 26 13.45 -7.62 3.94
CA GLY A 26 13.77 -6.25 4.32
C GLY A 26 12.67 -5.59 5.13
N LEU A 27 12.33 -4.34 4.82
CA LEU A 27 11.41 -3.55 5.63
C LEU A 27 9.99 -4.14 5.72
N PRO A 28 9.37 -4.62 4.64
CA PRO A 28 8.05 -5.25 4.74
C PRO A 28 8.03 -6.48 5.66
N GLU A 29 9.06 -7.32 5.61
CA GLU A 29 9.23 -8.47 6.49
C GLU A 29 9.40 -8.04 7.95
N PHE A 30 10.28 -7.07 8.20
CA PHE A 30 10.52 -6.52 9.54
C PHE A 30 9.25 -5.95 10.18
N LEU A 31 8.42 -5.27 9.39
CA LEU A 31 7.16 -4.70 9.83
C LEU A 31 6.02 -5.73 9.91
N GLY A 32 6.18 -6.89 9.27
CA GLY A 32 5.14 -7.91 9.19
C GLY A 32 3.98 -7.54 8.27
N ILE A 33 4.24 -6.74 7.23
CA ILE A 33 3.21 -6.32 6.26
C ILE A 33 2.81 -7.51 5.39
N ARG A 34 1.52 -7.74 5.27
CA ARG A 34 0.94 -8.77 4.40
C ARG A 34 -0.19 -8.20 3.56
N VAL A 35 -0.10 -8.38 2.26
CA VAL A 35 -1.22 -8.13 1.35
C VAL A 35 -2.24 -9.27 1.52
N THR A 36 -3.48 -8.92 1.79
CA THR A 36 -4.54 -9.89 2.10
C THR A 36 -5.63 -9.97 1.03
N ASN A 37 -5.85 -8.89 0.28
CA ASN A 37 -6.85 -8.86 -0.77
C ASN A 37 -6.47 -7.86 -1.88
N ILE A 38 -6.80 -8.21 -3.13
CA ILE A 38 -6.67 -7.33 -4.29
C ILE A 38 -7.92 -7.48 -5.17
N GLU A 39 -8.49 -6.33 -5.51
CA GLU A 39 -9.62 -6.19 -6.43
C GLU A 39 -9.29 -5.10 -7.47
N PRO A 40 -10.05 -4.96 -8.56
CA PRO A 40 -9.82 -3.88 -9.52
C PRO A 40 -9.75 -2.50 -8.84
N GLY A 41 -8.57 -1.89 -8.91
CA GLY A 41 -8.28 -0.57 -8.33
C GLY A 41 -8.20 -0.52 -6.80
N ARG A 42 -8.22 -1.66 -6.11
CA ARG A 42 -8.21 -1.73 -4.65
C ARG A 42 -7.26 -2.80 -4.12
N LEU A 43 -6.65 -2.52 -2.98
CA LEU A 43 -5.80 -3.47 -2.27
C LEU A 43 -5.99 -3.28 -0.77
N THR A 44 -5.99 -4.40 -0.04
CA THR A 44 -5.91 -4.41 1.43
C THR A 44 -4.63 -5.11 1.87
N ALA A 45 -3.91 -4.47 2.78
CA ALA A 45 -2.79 -5.08 3.50
C ALA A 45 -2.95 -4.86 4.99
N GLU A 46 -2.34 -5.72 5.78
CA GLU A 46 -2.37 -5.60 7.24
C GLU A 46 -1.00 -5.84 7.87
N MET A 47 -0.83 -5.33 9.06
CA MET A 47 0.28 -5.62 9.95
C MET A 47 -0.20 -5.66 11.40
N THR A 48 0.39 -6.53 12.20
CA THR A 48 0.09 -6.62 13.64
C THR A 48 1.03 -5.73 14.44
N VAL A 49 0.50 -5.09 15.45
CA VAL A 49 1.31 -4.32 16.42
C VAL A 49 2.32 -5.24 17.11
N ASP A 50 3.58 -4.82 17.08
CA ASP A 50 4.69 -5.49 17.75
C ASP A 50 5.37 -4.49 18.69
N PRO A 51 5.80 -4.87 19.88
CA PRO A 51 6.48 -3.97 20.83
C PRO A 51 7.67 -3.21 20.25
N LYS A 52 8.41 -3.81 19.32
CA LYS A 52 9.54 -3.16 18.63
C LYS A 52 9.14 -1.96 17.77
N LEU A 53 7.85 -1.82 17.44
CA LEU A 53 7.31 -0.75 16.59
C LEU A 53 6.69 0.40 17.39
N LEU A 54 6.65 0.27 18.71
CA LEU A 54 6.06 1.26 19.60
C LEU A 54 7.04 2.38 19.95
N THR A 55 6.49 3.57 20.17
CA THR A 55 7.20 4.68 20.78
C THR A 55 7.31 4.45 22.30
N SER A 56 8.10 5.28 22.98
CA SER A 56 8.17 5.30 24.45
C SER A 56 6.82 5.61 25.13
N PHE A 57 5.86 6.15 24.38
CA PHE A 57 4.49 6.42 24.86
C PHE A 57 3.54 5.22 24.72
N GLY A 58 4.03 4.09 24.20
CA GLY A 58 3.24 2.86 24.07
C GLY A 58 2.30 2.80 22.87
N ASN A 59 2.45 3.70 21.90
CA ASN A 59 1.73 3.66 20.63
C ASN A 59 2.68 3.48 19.44
N MET A 60 2.18 2.93 18.36
CA MET A 60 2.95 2.68 17.14
C MET A 60 3.53 3.98 16.60
N HIS A 61 4.81 3.95 16.23
CA HIS A 61 5.49 5.11 15.67
C HIS A 61 4.82 5.51 14.33
N GLY A 62 4.59 6.80 14.12
CA GLY A 62 3.96 7.31 12.90
C GLY A 62 4.73 6.96 11.62
N GLY A 63 6.05 6.80 11.70
CA GLY A 63 6.87 6.31 10.61
C GLY A 63 6.57 4.87 10.18
N VAL A 64 6.08 4.04 11.10
CA VAL A 64 5.63 2.67 10.79
C VAL A 64 4.35 2.70 9.95
N LEU A 65 3.38 3.52 10.36
CA LEU A 65 2.14 3.71 9.59
C LEU A 65 2.43 4.36 8.22
N SER A 66 3.41 5.26 8.16
CA SER A 66 3.88 5.84 6.90
C SER A 66 4.52 4.80 5.98
N ALA A 67 5.28 3.86 6.53
CA ALA A 67 5.88 2.77 5.75
C ALA A 67 4.82 1.81 5.20
N LEU A 68 3.79 1.48 5.99
CA LEU A 68 2.63 0.70 5.52
C LEU A 68 1.91 1.44 4.39
N CYS A 69 1.72 2.74 4.53
CA CYS A 69 1.12 3.61 3.52
C CYS A 69 1.92 3.57 2.21
N ASP A 70 3.24 3.80 2.27
CA ASP A 70 4.11 3.76 1.10
C ASP A 70 4.08 2.40 0.39
N HIS A 71 4.10 1.32 1.15
CA HIS A 71 4.03 -0.03 0.60
C HIS A 71 2.77 -0.27 -0.22
N VAL A 72 1.60 0.07 0.32
CA VAL A 72 0.32 -0.17 -0.38
C VAL A 72 0.09 0.81 -1.53
N LEU A 73 0.67 2.02 -1.49
CA LEU A 73 0.63 2.98 -2.60
C LEU A 73 1.15 2.36 -3.90
N GLY A 74 2.29 1.68 -3.84
CA GLY A 74 2.87 1.00 -5.00
C GLY A 74 2.14 -0.29 -5.33
N CYS A 75 1.87 -1.12 -4.32
CA CYS A 75 1.32 -2.46 -4.51
C CYS A 75 -0.02 -2.47 -5.25
N VAL A 76 -0.91 -1.52 -5.00
CA VAL A 76 -2.24 -1.46 -5.63
C VAL A 76 -2.17 -1.26 -7.15
N CYS A 77 -1.08 -0.72 -7.66
CA CYS A 77 -0.91 -0.43 -9.09
C CYS A 77 -0.52 -1.68 -9.92
N TYR A 78 0.17 -2.65 -9.32
CA TYR A 78 0.78 -3.76 -10.07
C TYR A 78 -0.20 -4.57 -10.94
N PRO A 79 -1.42 -4.93 -10.49
CA PRO A 79 -2.37 -5.65 -11.35
C PRO A 79 -2.92 -4.85 -12.52
N HIS A 80 -2.59 -3.56 -12.61
CA HIS A 80 -2.95 -2.66 -13.70
C HIS A 80 -1.75 -2.28 -14.59
N MET A 81 -0.57 -2.84 -14.31
CA MET A 81 0.68 -2.52 -15.00
C MET A 81 1.07 -3.62 -15.97
N GLU A 82 1.90 -3.26 -16.95
CA GLU A 82 2.50 -4.20 -17.88
C GLU A 82 3.66 -4.96 -17.21
N LYS A 83 3.96 -6.14 -17.73
CA LYS A 83 5.06 -6.97 -17.20
C LYS A 83 6.39 -6.22 -17.25
N GLY A 84 7.08 -6.23 -16.11
CA GLY A 84 8.40 -5.58 -15.95
C GLY A 84 8.34 -4.11 -15.56
N GLN A 85 7.16 -3.47 -15.61
CA GLN A 85 6.99 -2.15 -15.02
C GLN A 85 7.06 -2.22 -13.49
N TRP A 86 7.43 -1.11 -12.87
CA TRP A 86 7.46 -1.00 -11.41
C TRP A 86 6.93 0.36 -10.95
N ALA A 87 6.41 0.39 -9.74
CA ALA A 87 5.80 1.56 -9.12
C ALA A 87 6.80 2.29 -8.24
N ALA A 88 6.95 3.60 -8.42
CA ALA A 88 7.81 4.45 -7.61
C ALA A 88 6.98 5.55 -6.95
N THR A 89 6.82 5.52 -5.65
CA THR A 89 6.18 6.59 -4.89
C THR A 89 7.00 7.87 -5.00
N THR A 90 6.36 8.97 -5.38
CA THR A 90 7.03 10.28 -5.48
C THR A 90 6.67 11.20 -4.34
N GLU A 91 5.50 11.11 -3.80
CA GLU A 91 5.03 11.86 -2.65
C GLU A 91 3.79 11.18 -2.03
N PHE A 92 3.56 11.42 -0.77
CA PHE A 92 2.26 11.23 -0.15
C PHE A 92 2.14 12.13 1.09
N LYS A 93 0.91 12.50 1.37
CA LYS A 93 0.55 13.19 2.59
C LYS A 93 -0.26 12.24 3.44
N ILE A 94 0.11 12.10 4.71
CA ILE A 94 -0.59 11.27 5.70
C ILE A 94 -1.07 12.11 6.89
N ASN A 95 -2.29 11.84 7.34
CA ASN A 95 -2.80 12.27 8.63
C ASN A 95 -2.83 11.07 9.58
N LEU A 96 -2.17 11.19 10.72
CA LEU A 96 -2.23 10.23 11.81
C LEU A 96 -3.37 10.66 12.73
N LEU A 97 -4.48 9.93 12.72
CA LEU A 97 -5.75 10.38 13.28
C LEU A 97 -6.02 9.81 14.68
N ALA A 98 -5.48 8.63 14.99
CA ALA A 98 -5.66 7.99 16.27
C ALA A 98 -4.45 7.13 16.62
N PRO A 99 -4.06 7.04 17.90
CA PRO A 99 -2.97 6.17 18.32
C PRO A 99 -3.34 4.69 18.15
N VAL A 100 -2.34 3.88 17.82
CA VAL A 100 -2.45 2.42 17.68
C VAL A 100 -1.50 1.77 18.64
N SER A 101 -2.01 0.95 19.55
CA SER A 101 -1.21 0.31 20.61
C SER A 101 -1.31 -1.21 20.62
N THR A 102 -2.38 -1.76 20.06
CA THR A 102 -2.66 -3.20 20.05
C THR A 102 -3.37 -3.62 18.77
N GLY A 103 -3.44 -4.92 18.51
CA GLY A 103 -4.20 -5.49 17.42
C GLY A 103 -3.53 -5.37 16.07
N ALA A 104 -4.32 -5.37 15.02
CA ALA A 104 -3.87 -5.23 13.64
C ALA A 104 -4.25 -3.86 13.06
N VAL A 105 -3.40 -3.34 12.20
CA VAL A 105 -3.71 -2.20 11.33
C VAL A 105 -3.98 -2.74 9.93
N ARG A 106 -5.10 -2.37 9.34
CA ARG A 106 -5.42 -2.63 7.93
C ARG A 106 -5.34 -1.35 7.13
N ALA A 107 -4.61 -1.40 6.04
CA ALA A 107 -4.55 -0.31 5.07
C ALA A 107 -5.37 -0.69 3.83
N HIS A 108 -6.33 0.17 3.49
CA HIS A 108 -7.19 0.03 2.32
C HIS A 108 -6.77 1.07 1.29
N ALA A 109 -6.06 0.63 0.26
CA ALA A 109 -5.63 1.47 -0.85
C ALA A 109 -6.65 1.44 -1.99
N GLU A 110 -6.91 2.60 -2.59
CA GLU A 110 -7.84 2.77 -3.69
C GLU A 110 -7.25 3.70 -4.74
N ILE A 111 -7.14 3.22 -5.99
CA ILE A 111 -6.71 4.06 -7.11
C ILE A 111 -7.82 5.06 -7.43
N LEU A 112 -7.52 6.35 -7.32
CA LEU A 112 -8.43 7.43 -7.72
C LEU A 112 -8.35 7.70 -9.22
N SER A 113 -7.14 7.66 -9.77
CA SER A 113 -6.87 7.80 -11.20
C SER A 113 -5.54 7.16 -11.54
N MET A 114 -5.45 6.47 -12.66
CA MET A 114 -4.21 5.89 -13.14
C MET A 114 -4.10 6.07 -14.66
N SER A 115 -2.95 6.51 -15.10
CA SER A 115 -2.53 6.58 -16.50
C SER A 115 -1.41 5.58 -16.75
N LYS A 116 -0.83 5.61 -17.95
CA LYS A 116 0.38 4.82 -18.26
C LYS A 116 1.63 5.28 -17.50
N GLN A 117 1.63 6.48 -16.94
CA GLN A 117 2.81 7.12 -16.35
C GLN A 117 2.66 7.38 -14.85
N THR A 118 1.46 7.62 -14.37
CA THR A 118 1.21 8.02 -12.98
C THR A 118 -0.07 7.40 -12.44
N ALA A 119 -0.10 7.20 -11.14
CA ALA A 119 -1.31 6.88 -10.39
C ALA A 119 -1.45 7.80 -9.18
N VAL A 120 -2.68 8.18 -8.88
CA VAL A 120 -3.07 8.84 -7.62
C VAL A 120 -3.86 7.84 -6.80
N VAL A 121 -3.42 7.60 -5.58
CA VAL A 121 -3.98 6.58 -4.70
C VAL A 121 -4.37 7.21 -3.36
N ARG A 122 -5.55 6.87 -2.89
CA ARG A 122 -6.03 7.19 -1.54
C ARG A 122 -5.89 5.97 -0.65
N ILE A 123 -5.57 6.19 0.62
CA ILE A 123 -5.44 5.13 1.62
C ILE A 123 -6.18 5.52 2.88
N GLU A 124 -6.94 4.59 3.42
CA GLU A 124 -7.50 4.65 4.76
C GLU A 124 -6.90 3.51 5.58
N MET A 125 -6.46 3.81 6.78
CA MET A 125 -5.94 2.83 7.73
C MET A 125 -6.87 2.72 8.93
N GLU A 126 -7.25 1.49 9.26
CA GLU A 126 -8.10 1.20 10.41
C GLU A 126 -7.40 0.30 11.41
N ASN A 127 -7.72 0.48 12.67
CA ASN A 127 -7.30 -0.36 13.77
C ASN A 127 -8.51 -0.64 14.66
N GLU A 128 -8.89 -1.92 14.76
CA GLU A 128 -10.03 -2.37 15.56
C GLU A 128 -11.33 -1.61 15.26
N GLY A 129 -11.61 -1.40 13.96
CA GLY A 129 -12.82 -0.70 13.48
C GLY A 129 -12.77 0.83 13.58
N ARG A 130 -11.63 1.40 14.03
CA ARG A 130 -11.45 2.85 14.15
C ARG A 130 -10.49 3.36 13.08
N LEU A 131 -10.84 4.42 12.38
CA LEU A 131 -9.94 5.10 11.44
C LEU A 131 -8.75 5.68 12.21
N CYS A 132 -7.55 5.18 11.93
CA CYS A 132 -6.32 5.62 12.59
C CYS A 132 -5.38 6.41 11.68
N GLY A 133 -5.58 6.37 10.37
CA GLY A 133 -4.81 7.15 9.42
C GLY A 133 -5.54 7.35 8.10
N SER A 134 -5.23 8.43 7.40
CA SER A 134 -5.72 8.71 6.06
C SER A 134 -4.61 9.36 5.23
N ALA A 135 -4.45 8.93 4.00
CA ALA A 135 -3.37 9.39 3.14
C ALA A 135 -3.81 9.48 1.68
N GLN A 136 -3.10 10.29 0.93
CA GLN A 136 -3.16 10.32 -0.52
C GLN A 136 -1.78 10.59 -1.08
N GLY A 137 -1.41 9.88 -2.14
CA GLY A 137 -0.12 10.04 -2.76
C GLY A 137 -0.10 9.77 -4.25
N THR A 138 1.05 10.03 -4.85
CA THR A 138 1.31 9.88 -6.27
C THR A 138 2.41 8.86 -6.51
N VAL A 139 2.18 7.98 -7.46
CA VAL A 139 3.10 6.93 -7.89
C VAL A 139 3.46 7.16 -9.36
N LEU A 140 4.75 7.08 -9.69
CA LEU A 140 5.22 6.99 -11.06
C LEU A 140 5.27 5.53 -11.50
N ILE A 141 4.77 5.27 -12.71
CA ILE A 141 4.88 3.97 -13.37
C ILE A 141 6.15 3.99 -14.22
N GLN A 142 7.13 3.21 -13.81
CA GLN A 142 8.43 3.14 -14.47
C GLN A 142 8.50 1.96 -15.43
N ASN A 143 9.05 2.19 -16.61
CA ASN A 143 9.33 1.15 -17.57
C ASN A 143 10.63 0.40 -17.21
N PRO A 144 10.77 -0.87 -17.64
CA PRO A 144 12.02 -1.60 -17.49
C PRO A 144 13.16 -0.80 -18.13
N ARG A 145 14.33 -0.80 -17.47
CA ARG A 145 15.53 -0.24 -18.10
C ARG A 145 15.89 -1.06 -19.33
N PRO A 146 16.28 -0.42 -20.46
CA PRO A 146 16.84 -1.17 -21.58
C PRO A 146 17.99 -2.04 -21.09
N LYS A 147 18.00 -3.30 -21.51
CA LYS A 147 19.18 -4.15 -21.28
C LYS A 147 20.30 -3.55 -22.12
N GLY A 148 21.30 -2.98 -21.50
CA GLY A 148 22.54 -2.55 -22.14
C GLY A 148 23.31 -3.72 -22.71
#